data_fd2b2d9ad38b7616da50d4ffb1f006a7
#
_entry.id   fd2b2d9ad38b7616da50d4ffb1f006a7
#
_cell.length_a   1.000
_cell.length_b   1.000
_cell.length_c   1.000
_cell.angle_alpha   90.00
_cell.angle_beta   90.00
_cell.angle_gamma   90.00
#
_symmetry.space_group_name_H-M   'P 1'
#
loop_
_entity.id
_entity.type
_entity.pdbx_description
1 polymer ?
#
loop_
_entity_poly.entity_id
_entity_poly.type
_entity_poly.pdbx_seq_one_letter_code
_entity_poly.pdbx_strand_id
1 'polypeptide(L)'
;MTALKWHTCAWLMLPVLVFMAGWMHWYAALPLMFLMAAGLAPGRRKEPPERGSLPAFPLFTRSSFLVLTAFIALMALSGWGEWVNQHPDHIVRNACLRELVASPWPVVFPDGDVLIYNTGFWLLPALAGKMAGLGAARAFVVLWGAWGLFLAWLWLCVFSGRRSLPLALLMVMFGSLLNVQCWLGLDLFRLHYFGTAEQIMCSANASIPVMLFFIFLASGRMPLHWIPLLFASIAFYSPLAALGGLPLAACQWFRQWKDGRASRRILFHPSFPAAVLLGACFLLYYGAVNAPSSHTGIRPFYTHPGDFLLMGTSFLVYALFCWRDFRRNPLFICTLATGLILPFFYVNGDVNDLLCKGSVPAMACLLAFLASTWMRHPRLRMWIWLLLAFGLAPRFNIPYYCCSSTALQASLAPSASCSRPSSFACREWRLLTYAPQALRQDEWGSTMHHPGHRWYPYYSGAPQPWLRFIYRF
;
A
#
# COMPACT_ATOMS: atom_id res chain seq x y z
N MET A 1 -10.00 19.40 11.27
CA MET A 1 -8.59 18.98 11.06
C MET A 1 -8.11 17.99 12.11
N THR A 2 -8.22 18.28 13.41
CA THR A 2 -7.73 17.38 14.47
C THR A 2 -8.32 15.97 14.39
N ALA A 3 -9.63 15.84 14.19
CA ALA A 3 -10.27 14.53 14.00
C ALA A 3 -9.68 13.73 12.83
N LEU A 4 -9.46 14.35 11.65
CA LEU A 4 -8.88 13.67 10.49
C LEU A 4 -7.45 13.16 10.78
N LYS A 5 -6.62 13.97 11.46
CA LYS A 5 -5.28 13.55 11.90
C LYS A 5 -5.34 12.29 12.77
N TRP A 6 -6.26 12.28 13.76
CA TRP A 6 -6.41 11.14 14.68
C TRP A 6 -7.01 9.91 14.01
N HIS A 7 -7.99 10.05 13.12
CA HIS A 7 -8.49 8.92 12.33
C HIS A 7 -7.39 8.29 11.47
N THR A 8 -6.54 9.12 10.85
CA THR A 8 -5.40 8.64 10.05
C THR A 8 -4.37 7.94 10.93
N CYS A 9 -4.00 8.56 12.05
CA CYS A 9 -3.08 7.97 13.02
C CYS A 9 -3.62 6.62 13.55
N ALA A 10 -4.87 6.57 13.96
CA ALA A 10 -5.51 5.35 14.44
C ALA A 10 -5.52 4.27 13.35
N TRP A 11 -5.87 4.61 12.11
CA TRP A 11 -5.88 3.64 11.00
C TRP A 11 -4.49 3.04 10.76
N LEU A 12 -3.43 3.83 10.83
CA LEU A 12 -2.06 3.34 10.64
C LEU A 12 -1.52 2.57 11.84
N MET A 13 -1.92 2.94 13.07
CA MET A 13 -1.30 2.42 14.29
C MET A 13 -2.08 1.27 14.96
N LEU A 14 -3.41 1.21 14.82
CA LEU A 14 -4.20 0.13 15.44
C LEU A 14 -3.73 -1.27 15.06
N PRO A 15 -3.45 -1.61 13.78
CA PRO A 15 -2.91 -2.91 13.44
C PRO A 15 -1.55 -3.19 14.08
N VAL A 16 -0.71 -2.18 14.25
CA VAL A 16 0.58 -2.32 14.95
C VAL A 16 0.36 -2.67 16.42
N LEU A 17 -0.57 -2.00 17.09
CA LEU A 17 -0.92 -2.29 18.48
C LEU A 17 -1.49 -3.71 18.63
N VAL A 18 -2.36 -4.13 17.71
CA VAL A 18 -2.91 -5.49 17.68
C VAL A 18 -1.81 -6.53 17.46
N PHE A 19 -0.85 -6.25 16.56
CA PHE A 19 0.31 -7.11 16.36
C PHE A 19 1.13 -7.25 17.65
N MET A 20 1.46 -6.14 18.29
CA MET A 20 2.23 -6.18 19.54
C MET A 20 1.52 -6.99 20.62
N ALA A 21 0.22 -6.79 20.77
CA ALA A 21 -0.59 -7.54 21.75
C ALA A 21 -0.68 -9.05 21.42
N GLY A 22 -0.71 -9.43 20.14
CA GLY A 22 -0.86 -10.80 19.68
C GLY A 22 0.47 -11.57 19.58
N TRP A 23 1.55 -10.93 19.17
CA TRP A 23 2.82 -11.57 18.84
C TRP A 23 3.92 -11.39 19.89
N MET A 24 3.88 -10.29 20.68
CA MET A 24 4.95 -9.99 21.62
C MET A 24 4.59 -10.39 23.05
N HIS A 25 5.61 -10.66 23.84
CA HIS A 25 5.42 -10.81 25.28
C HIS A 25 4.99 -9.47 25.91
N TRP A 26 4.14 -9.52 26.90
CA TRP A 26 3.59 -8.33 27.54
C TRP A 26 4.67 -7.36 28.07
N TYR A 27 5.76 -7.90 28.60
CA TYR A 27 6.89 -7.09 29.14
C TYR A 27 7.68 -6.34 28.06
N ALA A 28 7.61 -6.77 26.79
CA ALA A 28 8.19 -6.06 25.65
C ALA A 28 7.12 -5.17 24.97
N ALA A 29 5.89 -5.66 24.82
CA ALA A 29 4.80 -4.94 24.18
C ALA A 29 4.36 -3.70 24.94
N LEU A 30 4.06 -3.82 26.26
CA LEU A 30 3.49 -2.72 27.03
C LEU A 30 4.41 -1.49 27.12
N PRO A 31 5.72 -1.61 27.43
CA PRO A 31 6.60 -0.45 27.44
C PRO A 31 6.69 0.25 26.08
N LEU A 32 6.74 -0.52 24.99
CA LEU A 32 6.79 0.04 23.65
C LEU A 32 5.46 0.71 23.28
N MET A 33 4.31 0.10 23.58
CA MET A 33 2.98 0.71 23.38
C MET A 33 2.82 2.00 24.18
N PHE A 34 3.30 2.02 25.42
CA PHE A 34 3.29 3.24 26.25
C PHE A 34 4.19 4.33 25.64
N LEU A 35 5.38 3.97 25.19
CA LEU A 35 6.30 4.90 24.53
C LEU A 35 5.72 5.46 23.22
N MET A 36 5.02 4.63 22.45
CA MET A 36 4.30 5.04 21.24
C MET A 36 3.16 6.00 21.56
N ALA A 37 2.35 5.69 22.58
CA ALA A 37 1.28 6.57 23.04
C ALA A 37 1.82 7.93 23.50
N ALA A 38 2.90 7.95 24.28
CA ALA A 38 3.59 9.16 24.67
C ALA A 38 4.16 9.93 23.48
N GLY A 39 4.64 9.20 22.45
CA GLY A 39 5.14 9.76 21.18
C GLY A 39 4.06 10.40 20.32
N LEU A 40 2.82 9.93 20.42
CA LEU A 40 1.67 10.49 19.69
C LEU A 40 0.95 11.59 20.50
N ALA A 41 1.25 11.72 21.78
CA ALA A 41 0.63 12.73 22.61
C ALA A 41 0.88 14.15 22.06
N PRO A 42 -0.12 15.06 22.15
CA PRO A 42 0.06 16.44 21.72
C PRO A 42 1.24 17.07 22.45
N GLY A 43 2.17 17.64 21.69
CA GLY A 43 3.30 18.36 22.28
C GLY A 43 2.83 19.49 23.18
N ARG A 44 3.53 19.72 24.32
CA ARG A 44 3.22 20.83 25.27
C ARG A 44 3.27 22.23 24.63
N ARG A 45 3.97 22.38 23.50
CA ARG A 45 3.97 23.63 22.73
C ARG A 45 2.77 23.60 21.78
N LYS A 46 1.95 24.66 21.87
CA LYS A 46 0.93 24.93 20.83
C LYS A 46 1.65 24.96 19.50
N GLU A 47 1.25 24.05 18.59
CA GLU A 47 1.70 24.15 17.20
C GLU A 47 1.42 25.58 16.72
N PRO A 48 2.38 26.22 16.02
CA PRO A 48 2.13 27.55 15.49
C PRO A 48 0.84 27.52 14.68
N PRO A 49 0.00 28.56 14.76
CA PRO A 49 -1.29 28.59 14.07
C PRO A 49 -1.07 28.21 12.62
N GLU A 50 -1.82 27.21 12.18
CA GLU A 50 -1.69 26.67 10.82
C GLU A 50 -1.87 27.84 9.85
N ARG A 51 -0.82 28.19 9.08
CA ARG A 51 -0.89 29.24 8.08
C ARG A 51 -1.99 28.90 7.09
N GLY A 52 -3.02 29.74 7.04
CA GLY A 52 -4.25 29.59 6.30
C GLY A 52 -5.27 28.71 7.06
N SER A 53 -6.23 29.38 7.69
CA SER A 53 -7.41 28.71 8.23
C SER A 53 -8.16 28.06 7.07
N LEU A 54 -7.88 26.76 6.82
CA LEU A 54 -8.79 26.00 5.98
C LEU A 54 -10.15 25.99 6.69
N PRO A 55 -11.24 26.21 5.95
CA PRO A 55 -12.58 26.09 6.51
C PRO A 55 -12.70 24.72 7.18
N ALA A 56 -13.48 24.67 8.26
CA ALA A 56 -13.74 23.42 8.97
C ALA A 56 -14.07 22.32 7.94
N PHE A 57 -13.22 21.26 7.92
CA PHE A 57 -13.43 20.10 7.04
C PHE A 57 -14.23 19.06 7.83
N PRO A 58 -15.56 19.08 7.83
CA PRO A 58 -16.34 18.04 8.48
C PRO A 58 -16.04 16.71 7.79
N LEU A 59 -15.80 15.66 8.55
CA LEU A 59 -15.50 14.34 7.97
C LEU A 59 -16.65 13.85 7.09
N PHE A 60 -17.88 14.08 7.55
CA PHE A 60 -19.08 13.59 6.89
C PHE A 60 -19.88 14.72 6.26
N THR A 61 -20.09 14.62 4.95
CA THR A 61 -20.98 15.43 4.12
C THR A 61 -21.63 14.48 3.11
N ARG A 62 -22.64 14.93 2.36
CA ARG A 62 -23.24 14.12 1.28
C ARG A 62 -22.19 13.63 0.28
N SER A 63 -21.26 14.48 -0.13
CA SER A 63 -20.15 14.09 -1.01
C SER A 63 -19.20 13.09 -0.38
N SER A 64 -18.93 13.18 0.92
CA SER A 64 -18.13 12.21 1.65
C SER A 64 -18.77 10.83 1.64
N PHE A 65 -20.08 10.78 1.82
CA PHE A 65 -20.82 9.51 1.83
C PHE A 65 -20.77 8.84 0.46
N LEU A 66 -20.99 9.62 -0.62
CA LEU A 66 -20.88 9.12 -1.99
C LEU A 66 -19.48 8.56 -2.30
N VAL A 67 -18.42 9.26 -1.90
CA VAL A 67 -17.04 8.78 -2.11
C VAL A 67 -16.74 7.52 -1.29
N LEU A 68 -17.16 7.47 -0.03
CA LEU A 68 -16.96 6.28 0.80
C LEU A 68 -17.71 5.08 0.21
N THR A 69 -18.96 5.25 -0.21
CA THR A 69 -19.73 4.18 -0.88
C THR A 69 -19.06 3.73 -2.18
N ALA A 70 -18.55 4.67 -2.97
CA ALA A 70 -17.79 4.33 -4.19
C ALA A 70 -16.50 3.55 -3.87
N PHE A 71 -15.78 3.88 -2.81
CA PHE A 71 -14.60 3.13 -2.40
C PHE A 71 -14.94 1.76 -1.79
N ILE A 72 -16.07 1.59 -1.11
CA ILE A 72 -16.57 0.28 -0.69
C ILE A 72 -16.84 -0.58 -1.92
N ALA A 73 -17.55 -0.05 -2.91
CA ALA A 73 -17.82 -0.74 -4.17
C ALA A 73 -16.51 -1.06 -4.91
N LEU A 74 -15.57 -0.13 -4.98
CA LEU A 74 -14.26 -0.32 -5.60
C LEU A 74 -13.49 -1.47 -4.94
N MET A 75 -13.41 -1.50 -3.63
CA MET A 75 -12.73 -2.57 -2.88
C MET A 75 -13.40 -3.93 -3.13
N ALA A 76 -14.72 -4.00 -3.04
CA ALA A 76 -15.48 -5.22 -3.28
C ALA A 76 -15.28 -5.73 -4.72
N LEU A 77 -15.41 -4.86 -5.72
CA LEU A 77 -15.26 -5.18 -7.14
C LEU A 77 -13.81 -5.50 -7.54
N SER A 78 -12.83 -5.05 -6.76
CA SER A 78 -11.41 -5.39 -6.94
C SER A 78 -11.06 -6.78 -6.38
N GLY A 79 -12.03 -7.55 -5.90
CA GLY A 79 -11.84 -8.91 -5.40
C GLY A 79 -11.60 -9.02 -3.89
N TRP A 80 -11.47 -7.91 -3.16
CA TRP A 80 -11.36 -7.94 -1.71
C TRP A 80 -12.67 -8.40 -1.08
N GLY A 81 -12.59 -9.36 -0.17
CA GLY A 81 -13.78 -9.99 0.42
C GLY A 81 -14.23 -11.28 -0.26
N GLU A 82 -13.58 -11.71 -1.34
CA GLU A 82 -13.84 -12.98 -2.04
C GLU A 82 -15.25 -13.09 -2.68
N TRP A 83 -15.91 -11.97 -2.98
CA TRP A 83 -17.27 -11.95 -3.55
C TRP A 83 -17.32 -11.92 -5.07
N VAL A 84 -16.21 -11.52 -5.70
CA VAL A 84 -16.05 -11.44 -7.15
C VAL A 84 -14.73 -12.10 -7.55
N ASN A 85 -14.48 -12.20 -8.85
CA ASN A 85 -13.21 -12.72 -9.33
C ASN A 85 -12.03 -11.95 -8.81
N GLN A 86 -10.96 -12.68 -8.55
CA GLN A 86 -9.80 -12.17 -7.87
C GLN A 86 -8.55 -12.27 -8.74
N HIS A 87 -7.67 -11.29 -8.57
CA HIS A 87 -6.29 -11.39 -9.04
C HIS A 87 -5.57 -12.58 -8.37
N PRO A 88 -4.67 -13.30 -9.07
CA PRO A 88 -3.94 -14.45 -8.50
C PRO A 88 -3.29 -14.17 -7.14
N ASP A 89 -2.79 -12.96 -6.93
CA ASP A 89 -2.20 -12.55 -5.66
C ASP A 89 -3.16 -12.65 -4.46
N HIS A 90 -4.47 -12.61 -4.69
CA HIS A 90 -5.43 -12.75 -3.60
C HIS A 90 -5.46 -14.14 -2.97
N ILE A 91 -4.98 -15.16 -3.69
CA ILE A 91 -4.96 -16.52 -3.19
C ILE A 91 -4.17 -16.59 -1.87
N VAL A 92 -2.94 -16.11 -1.90
CA VAL A 92 -2.09 -16.10 -0.70
C VAL A 92 -2.64 -15.17 0.38
N ARG A 93 -3.20 -14.05 -0.02
CA ARG A 93 -3.77 -13.06 0.92
C ARG A 93 -5.01 -13.59 1.63
N ASN A 94 -5.87 -14.30 0.90
CA ASN A 94 -7.05 -14.95 1.48
C ASN A 94 -6.64 -16.07 2.43
N ALA A 95 -5.62 -16.87 2.06
CA ALA A 95 -5.08 -17.90 2.93
C ALA A 95 -4.52 -17.28 4.23
N CYS A 96 -3.76 -16.18 4.12
CA CYS A 96 -3.26 -15.44 5.29
C CYS A 96 -4.41 -14.96 6.21
N LEU A 97 -5.49 -14.39 5.64
CA LEU A 97 -6.65 -13.98 6.43
C LEU A 97 -7.31 -15.16 7.14
N ARG A 98 -7.49 -16.28 6.45
CA ARG A 98 -8.09 -17.49 7.02
C ARG A 98 -7.26 -18.04 8.17
N GLU A 99 -5.93 -18.13 8.00
CA GLU A 99 -5.01 -18.54 9.07
C GLU A 99 -5.10 -17.61 10.28
N LEU A 100 -5.11 -16.29 10.05
CA LEU A 100 -5.22 -15.33 11.13
C LEU A 100 -6.57 -15.42 11.87
N VAL A 101 -7.64 -15.84 11.21
CA VAL A 101 -8.96 -16.04 11.83
C VAL A 101 -9.01 -17.38 12.58
N ALA A 102 -8.53 -18.47 11.97
CA ALA A 102 -8.66 -19.84 12.49
C ALA A 102 -7.68 -20.13 13.61
N SER A 103 -6.44 -19.67 13.52
CA SER A 103 -5.36 -20.04 14.44
C SER A 103 -5.20 -19.07 15.60
N PRO A 104 -4.68 -19.51 16.76
CA PRO A 104 -4.25 -18.61 17.83
C PRO A 104 -3.10 -17.71 17.33
N TRP A 105 -2.90 -16.57 18.01
CA TRP A 105 -1.80 -15.65 17.68
C TRP A 105 -0.68 -15.75 18.70
N PRO A 106 0.59 -15.79 18.25
CA PRO A 106 1.08 -15.85 16.87
C PRO A 106 0.68 -17.14 16.16
N VAL A 107 0.51 -17.09 14.83
CA VAL A 107 0.21 -18.28 14.04
C VAL A 107 1.46 -19.13 13.92
N VAL A 108 1.42 -20.34 14.47
CA VAL A 108 2.50 -21.34 14.41
C VAL A 108 2.00 -22.52 13.59
N PHE A 109 2.76 -22.93 12.59
CA PHE A 109 2.44 -24.08 11.74
C PHE A 109 2.82 -25.41 12.40
N PRO A 110 2.29 -26.56 11.94
CA PRO A 110 2.56 -27.88 12.56
C PRO A 110 4.03 -28.29 12.57
N ASP A 111 4.83 -27.77 11.64
CA ASP A 111 6.28 -28.00 11.56
C ASP A 111 7.11 -27.11 12.49
N GLY A 112 6.44 -26.24 13.24
CA GLY A 112 7.08 -25.28 14.16
C GLY A 112 7.47 -23.96 13.53
N ASP A 113 7.32 -23.79 12.22
CA ASP A 113 7.46 -22.50 11.55
C ASP A 113 6.35 -21.54 11.94
N VAL A 114 6.60 -20.26 11.83
CA VAL A 114 5.63 -19.20 12.15
C VAL A 114 5.23 -18.42 10.91
N LEU A 115 4.00 -17.92 10.89
CA LEU A 115 3.54 -17.01 9.85
C LEU A 115 4.27 -15.67 9.97
N ILE A 116 5.17 -15.39 9.04
CA ILE A 116 5.90 -14.13 8.93
C ILE A 116 5.53 -13.45 7.63
N TYR A 117 4.65 -12.47 7.71
CA TYR A 117 4.18 -11.72 6.56
C TYR A 117 3.81 -10.30 6.97
N ASN A 118 3.61 -9.40 6.02
CA ASN A 118 3.14 -8.04 6.25
C ASN A 118 1.62 -8.03 6.60
N THR A 119 1.30 -8.62 7.75
CA THR A 119 -0.07 -8.91 8.18
C THR A 119 -0.87 -7.68 8.60
N GLY A 120 -0.27 -6.49 8.68
CA GLY A 120 -0.88 -5.29 9.23
C GLY A 120 -2.27 -4.96 8.71
N PHE A 121 -2.51 -5.14 7.41
CA PHE A 121 -3.79 -4.84 6.80
C PHE A 121 -4.91 -5.78 7.23
N TRP A 122 -4.58 -7.05 7.57
CA TRP A 122 -5.55 -8.10 7.90
C TRP A 122 -5.82 -8.27 9.39
N LEU A 123 -5.00 -7.71 10.28
CA LEU A 123 -5.15 -7.99 11.72
C LEU A 123 -6.49 -7.55 12.30
N LEU A 124 -6.97 -6.34 11.96
CA LEU A 124 -8.29 -5.91 12.43
C LEU A 124 -9.43 -6.70 11.77
N PRO A 125 -9.43 -6.94 10.44
CA PRO A 125 -10.35 -7.88 9.82
C PRO A 125 -10.33 -9.27 10.45
N ALA A 126 -9.15 -9.83 10.73
CA ALA A 126 -9.02 -11.13 11.37
C ALA A 126 -9.58 -11.13 12.80
N LEU A 127 -9.40 -10.05 13.56
CA LEU A 127 -9.99 -9.90 14.88
C LEU A 127 -11.53 -9.92 14.80
N ALA A 128 -12.12 -9.20 13.84
CA ALA A 128 -13.55 -9.26 13.56
C ALA A 128 -13.98 -10.68 13.17
N GLY A 129 -13.15 -11.39 12.40
CA GLY A 129 -13.37 -12.78 12.03
C GLY A 129 -13.33 -13.75 13.20
N LYS A 130 -12.42 -13.55 14.16
CA LYS A 130 -12.38 -14.35 15.40
C LYS A 130 -13.64 -14.18 16.25
N MET A 131 -14.29 -13.02 16.20
CA MET A 131 -15.51 -12.74 16.95
C MET A 131 -16.79 -13.21 16.24
N ALA A 132 -16.84 -13.06 14.90
CA ALA A 132 -18.09 -13.21 14.14
C ALA A 132 -17.94 -14.09 12.87
N GLY A 133 -16.83 -14.82 12.75
CA GLY A 133 -16.58 -15.74 11.64
C GLY A 133 -15.95 -15.10 10.41
N LEU A 134 -15.52 -15.94 9.47
CA LEU A 134 -14.77 -15.54 8.27
C LEU A 134 -15.55 -14.55 7.38
N GLY A 135 -16.88 -14.65 7.32
CA GLY A 135 -17.73 -13.70 6.58
C GLY A 135 -17.58 -12.26 7.10
N ALA A 136 -17.51 -12.10 8.42
CA ALA A 136 -17.27 -10.79 9.04
C ALA A 136 -15.87 -10.27 8.74
N ALA A 137 -14.84 -11.12 8.74
CA ALA A 137 -13.48 -10.75 8.34
C ALA A 137 -13.43 -10.23 6.90
N ARG A 138 -14.08 -10.92 5.96
CA ARG A 138 -14.18 -10.55 4.54
C ARG A 138 -14.86 -9.19 4.35
N ALA A 139 -16.01 -8.99 4.99
CA ALA A 139 -16.70 -7.70 4.95
C ALA A 139 -15.84 -6.58 5.55
N PHE A 140 -15.16 -6.86 6.66
CA PHE A 140 -14.31 -5.88 7.33
C PHE A 140 -13.08 -5.50 6.49
N VAL A 141 -12.45 -6.43 5.73
CA VAL A 141 -11.36 -6.13 4.81
C VAL A 141 -11.78 -5.04 3.81
N VAL A 142 -12.97 -5.18 3.22
CA VAL A 142 -13.52 -4.21 2.27
C VAL A 142 -13.74 -2.84 2.91
N LEU A 143 -14.39 -2.83 4.08
CA LEU A 143 -14.65 -1.59 4.82
C LEU A 143 -13.37 -0.91 5.30
N TRP A 144 -12.40 -1.68 5.77
CA TRP A 144 -11.11 -1.20 6.23
C TRP A 144 -10.30 -0.56 5.11
N GLY A 145 -10.23 -1.22 3.95
CA GLY A 145 -9.57 -0.67 2.77
C GLY A 145 -10.26 0.58 2.24
N ALA A 146 -11.60 0.55 2.14
CA ALA A 146 -12.39 1.70 1.70
C ALA A 146 -12.21 2.90 2.64
N TRP A 147 -12.16 2.68 3.95
CA TRP A 147 -11.89 3.73 4.93
C TRP A 147 -10.49 4.34 4.75
N GLY A 148 -9.46 3.51 4.51
CA GLY A 148 -8.11 4.00 4.20
C GLY A 148 -8.06 4.87 2.95
N LEU A 149 -8.71 4.44 1.86
CA LEU A 149 -8.84 5.22 0.62
C LEU A 149 -9.60 6.53 0.84
N PHE A 150 -10.66 6.48 1.63
CA PHE A 150 -11.45 7.66 1.99
C PHE A 150 -10.62 8.69 2.76
N LEU A 151 -9.82 8.26 3.72
CA LEU A 151 -8.91 9.14 4.45
C LEU A 151 -7.83 9.73 3.51
N ALA A 152 -7.29 8.94 2.59
CA ALA A 152 -6.33 9.42 1.59
C ALA A 152 -6.95 10.49 0.67
N TRP A 153 -8.19 10.28 0.21
CA TRP A 153 -8.94 11.28 -0.56
C TRP A 153 -9.18 12.57 0.24
N LEU A 154 -9.53 12.47 1.52
CA LEU A 154 -9.70 13.65 2.37
C LEU A 154 -8.39 14.45 2.48
N TRP A 155 -7.25 13.77 2.60
CA TRP A 155 -5.95 14.45 2.61
C TRP A 155 -5.59 15.07 1.26
N LEU A 156 -5.97 14.46 0.13
CA LEU A 156 -5.86 15.11 -1.20
C LEU A 156 -6.69 16.38 -1.25
N CYS A 157 -7.91 16.34 -0.74
CA CYS A 157 -8.77 17.53 -0.64
C CYS A 157 -8.16 18.63 0.24
N VAL A 158 -7.59 18.26 1.38
CA VAL A 158 -6.88 19.19 2.28
C VAL A 158 -5.66 19.81 1.59
N PHE A 159 -4.84 18.99 0.91
CA PHE A 159 -3.66 19.47 0.19
C PHE A 159 -4.04 20.39 -0.98
N SER A 160 -5.12 20.08 -1.68
CA SER A 160 -5.64 20.87 -2.80
C SER A 160 -6.44 22.09 -2.38
N GLY A 161 -6.72 22.26 -1.07
CA GLY A 161 -7.43 23.40 -0.51
C GLY A 161 -8.96 23.36 -0.69
N ARG A 162 -9.51 22.36 -1.35
CA ARG A 162 -10.95 22.26 -1.61
C ARG A 162 -11.41 20.81 -1.69
N ARG A 163 -12.59 20.53 -1.14
CA ARG A 163 -13.25 19.22 -1.31
C ARG A 163 -13.81 19.10 -2.73
N SER A 164 -13.52 17.98 -3.38
CA SER A 164 -13.92 17.75 -4.78
C SER A 164 -14.09 16.24 -5.02
N LEU A 165 -15.27 15.85 -5.52
CA LEU A 165 -15.56 14.47 -5.95
C LEU A 165 -14.61 14.01 -7.08
N PRO A 166 -14.35 14.82 -8.13
CA PRO A 166 -13.38 14.43 -9.16
C PRO A 166 -11.99 14.08 -8.65
N LEU A 167 -11.57 14.56 -7.47
CA LEU A 167 -10.29 14.13 -6.89
C LEU A 167 -10.29 12.65 -6.49
N ALA A 168 -11.42 12.07 -6.14
CA ALA A 168 -11.52 10.63 -5.89
C ALA A 168 -11.29 9.84 -7.19
N LEU A 169 -11.93 10.28 -8.27
CA LEU A 169 -11.73 9.67 -9.60
C LEU A 169 -10.30 9.85 -10.09
N LEU A 170 -9.73 11.06 -9.94
CA LEU A 170 -8.33 11.35 -10.27
C LEU A 170 -7.38 10.41 -9.49
N MET A 171 -7.65 10.19 -8.20
CA MET A 171 -6.87 9.27 -7.38
C MET A 171 -6.90 7.84 -7.93
N VAL A 172 -8.07 7.33 -8.31
CA VAL A 172 -8.22 5.95 -8.81
C VAL A 172 -7.60 5.79 -10.21
N MET A 173 -7.78 6.78 -11.08
CA MET A 173 -7.27 6.73 -12.47
C MET A 173 -5.77 7.05 -12.58
N PHE A 174 -5.12 7.52 -11.52
CA PHE A 174 -3.71 7.85 -11.56
C PHE A 174 -2.85 6.60 -11.73
N GLY A 175 -2.10 6.54 -12.85
CA GLY A 175 -1.31 5.36 -13.22
C GLY A 175 -0.20 5.67 -14.20
N SER A 176 0.50 4.63 -14.65
CA SER A 176 1.56 4.75 -15.63
C SER A 176 1.02 4.99 -17.03
N LEU A 177 1.57 5.98 -17.75
CA LEU A 177 1.22 6.23 -19.15
C LEU A 177 1.58 5.03 -20.06
N LEU A 178 2.51 4.16 -19.62
CA LEU A 178 2.85 2.94 -20.35
C LEU A 178 1.69 1.94 -20.44
N ASN A 179 0.67 2.10 -19.62
CA ASN A 179 -0.55 1.32 -19.73
C ASN A 179 -1.28 1.49 -21.06
N VAL A 180 -0.96 2.53 -21.85
CA VAL A 180 -1.45 2.72 -23.22
C VAL A 180 -1.13 1.51 -24.12
N GLN A 181 0.01 0.85 -23.90
CA GLN A 181 0.35 -0.37 -24.66
C GLN A 181 -0.71 -1.46 -24.53
N CYS A 182 -1.31 -1.59 -23.33
CA CYS A 182 -2.37 -2.56 -23.09
C CYS A 182 -3.65 -2.24 -23.90
N TRP A 183 -3.96 -0.94 -24.12
CA TRP A 183 -5.06 -0.51 -25.00
C TRP A 183 -4.80 -0.86 -26.45
N LEU A 184 -3.53 -0.87 -26.88
CA LEU A 184 -3.12 -1.21 -28.23
C LEU A 184 -2.91 -2.71 -28.43
N GLY A 185 -3.13 -3.55 -27.40
CA GLY A 185 -2.86 -4.98 -27.47
C GLY A 185 -1.36 -5.33 -27.53
N LEU A 186 -0.49 -4.39 -27.20
CA LEU A 186 0.95 -4.55 -27.23
C LEU A 186 1.47 -4.98 -25.86
N ASP A 187 2.56 -5.73 -25.82
CA ASP A 187 3.27 -6.17 -24.61
C ASP A 187 4.77 -5.84 -24.76
N LEU A 188 5.04 -4.55 -25.00
CA LEU A 188 6.37 -4.07 -25.35
C LEU A 188 7.25 -3.83 -24.12
N PHE A 189 6.64 -3.44 -22.98
CA PHE A 189 7.37 -2.99 -21.80
C PHE A 189 6.91 -3.74 -20.56
N ARG A 190 7.87 -4.38 -19.90
CA ARG A 190 7.64 -5.14 -18.66
C ARG A 190 7.75 -4.28 -17.40
N LEU A 191 8.53 -3.20 -17.47
CA LEU A 191 8.76 -2.29 -16.35
C LEU A 191 7.83 -1.08 -16.43
N HIS A 192 6.95 -0.92 -15.44
CA HIS A 192 6.11 0.27 -15.29
C HIS A 192 5.79 0.55 -13.83
N TYR A 193 5.41 1.80 -13.54
CA TYR A 193 4.87 2.13 -12.22
C TYR A 193 3.44 1.65 -12.12
N PHE A 194 3.12 0.91 -11.09
CA PHE A 194 1.74 0.49 -10.86
C PHE A 194 0.87 1.68 -10.51
N GLY A 195 -0.23 1.83 -11.24
CA GLY A 195 -1.25 2.84 -10.97
C GLY A 195 -2.06 2.52 -9.72
N THR A 196 -2.84 3.50 -9.27
CA THR A 196 -3.66 3.34 -8.07
C THR A 196 -4.68 2.20 -8.22
N ALA A 197 -5.35 2.07 -9.37
CA ALA A 197 -6.28 0.98 -9.62
C ALA A 197 -5.60 -0.39 -9.59
N GLU A 198 -4.42 -0.52 -10.23
CA GLU A 198 -3.59 -1.74 -10.18
C GLU A 198 -3.17 -2.08 -8.76
N GLN A 199 -2.72 -1.08 -8.00
CA GLN A 199 -2.33 -1.25 -6.61
C GLN A 199 -3.51 -1.70 -5.74
N ILE A 200 -4.70 -1.15 -5.95
CA ILE A 200 -5.91 -1.57 -5.22
C ILE A 200 -6.25 -3.02 -5.55
N MET A 201 -6.17 -3.43 -6.81
CA MET A 201 -6.47 -4.79 -7.22
C MET A 201 -5.42 -5.79 -6.71
N CYS A 202 -4.14 -5.49 -6.91
CA CYS A 202 -3.06 -6.44 -6.64
C CYS A 202 -2.52 -6.39 -5.21
N SER A 203 -2.45 -5.22 -4.59
CA SER A 203 -1.69 -5.01 -3.34
C SER A 203 -2.24 -3.90 -2.44
N ALA A 204 -3.57 -3.78 -2.33
CA ALA A 204 -4.20 -2.78 -1.46
C ALA A 204 -3.68 -2.82 -0.02
N ASN A 205 -3.35 -4.01 0.48
CA ASN A 205 -2.76 -4.22 1.80
C ASN A 205 -1.44 -3.47 2.03
N ALA A 206 -0.65 -3.29 0.99
CA ALA A 206 0.61 -2.56 1.04
C ALA A 206 0.42 -1.11 0.58
N SER A 207 -0.38 -0.88 -0.46
CA SER A 207 -0.47 0.43 -1.13
C SER A 207 -1.35 1.43 -0.41
N ILE A 208 -2.50 1.02 0.15
CA ILE A 208 -3.43 1.95 0.83
C ILE A 208 -2.77 2.63 2.04
N PRO A 209 -2.11 1.90 2.97
CA PRO A 209 -1.42 2.54 4.10
C PRO A 209 -0.33 3.49 3.64
N VAL A 210 0.43 3.10 2.61
CA VAL A 210 1.51 3.90 2.07
C VAL A 210 0.97 5.18 1.41
N MET A 211 -0.05 5.07 0.55
CA MET A 211 -0.70 6.23 -0.06
C MET A 211 -1.27 7.18 1.00
N LEU A 212 -1.98 6.65 1.99
CA LEU A 212 -2.54 7.44 3.08
C LEU A 212 -1.45 8.23 3.81
N PHE A 213 -0.36 7.54 4.20
CA PHE A 213 0.75 8.18 4.90
C PHE A 213 1.42 9.26 4.05
N PHE A 214 1.77 8.97 2.78
CA PHE A 214 2.54 9.91 1.96
C PHE A 214 1.71 11.08 1.45
N ILE A 215 0.41 10.92 1.21
CA ILE A 215 -0.49 12.05 0.91
C ILE A 215 -0.66 12.94 2.16
N PHE A 216 -0.80 12.33 3.35
CA PHE A 216 -0.82 13.07 4.61
C PHE A 216 0.50 13.82 4.84
N LEU A 217 1.65 13.17 4.61
CA LEU A 217 2.98 13.77 4.70
C LEU A 217 3.12 14.96 3.73
N ALA A 218 2.73 14.78 2.46
CA ALA A 218 2.79 15.82 1.42
C ALA A 218 1.93 17.03 1.77
N SER A 219 0.80 16.83 2.47
CA SER A 219 -0.07 17.93 2.92
C SER A 219 0.63 18.93 3.84
N GLY A 220 1.77 18.57 4.45
CA GLY A 220 2.50 19.38 5.42
C GLY A 220 1.77 19.61 6.74
N ARG A 221 0.68 18.87 6.98
CA ARG A 221 -0.18 18.97 8.18
C ARG A 221 0.11 17.89 9.21
N MET A 222 0.99 16.93 8.88
CA MET A 222 1.45 15.91 9.83
C MET A 222 2.34 16.57 10.89
N PRO A 223 2.06 16.34 12.18
CA PRO A 223 2.95 16.82 13.24
C PRO A 223 4.37 16.26 13.05
N LEU A 224 5.38 17.12 13.23
CA LEU A 224 6.76 16.72 12.99
C LEU A 224 7.18 15.51 13.83
N HIS A 225 6.75 15.46 15.10
CA HIS A 225 7.05 14.35 16.01
C HIS A 225 6.32 13.05 15.66
N TRP A 226 5.24 13.08 14.84
CA TRP A 226 4.55 11.88 14.38
C TRP A 226 5.27 11.20 13.20
N ILE A 227 6.03 11.98 12.39
CA ILE A 227 6.63 11.48 11.15
C ILE A 227 7.47 10.21 11.39
N PRO A 228 8.44 10.17 12.33
CA PRO A 228 9.26 8.97 12.53
C PRO A 228 8.43 7.74 12.92
N LEU A 229 7.50 7.91 13.85
CA LEU A 229 6.72 6.80 14.40
C LEU A 229 5.71 6.25 13.37
N LEU A 230 4.96 7.13 12.71
CA LEU A 230 4.04 6.70 11.67
C LEU A 230 4.78 6.12 10.46
N PHE A 231 5.97 6.64 10.14
CA PHE A 231 6.81 6.07 9.09
C PHE A 231 7.31 4.66 9.46
N ALA A 232 7.73 4.44 10.70
CA ALA A 232 8.10 3.10 11.16
C ALA A 232 6.93 2.10 11.03
N SER A 233 5.68 2.53 11.24
CA SER A 233 4.51 1.67 11.01
C SER A 233 4.33 1.23 9.56
N ILE A 234 4.81 2.02 8.58
CA ILE A 234 4.73 1.68 7.15
C ILE A 234 5.54 0.41 6.85
N ALA A 235 6.64 0.17 7.55
CA ALA A 235 7.43 -1.05 7.39
C ALA A 235 6.60 -2.32 7.71
N PHE A 236 5.63 -2.22 8.60
CA PHE A 236 4.73 -3.33 8.92
C PHE A 236 3.76 -3.67 7.79
N TYR A 237 3.33 -2.69 7.01
CA TYR A 237 2.46 -2.91 5.85
C TYR A 237 3.24 -3.27 4.59
N SER A 238 4.43 -2.67 4.41
CA SER A 238 5.27 -2.87 3.24
C SER A 238 6.71 -2.43 3.51
N PRO A 239 7.63 -3.37 3.83
CA PRO A 239 9.05 -3.04 4.02
C PRO A 239 9.67 -2.36 2.80
N LEU A 240 9.32 -2.82 1.58
CA LEU A 240 9.85 -2.25 0.34
C LEU A 240 9.34 -0.83 0.09
N ALA A 241 8.08 -0.54 0.45
CA ALA A 241 7.55 0.82 0.37
C ALA A 241 8.18 1.73 1.44
N ALA A 242 8.49 1.22 2.62
CA ALA A 242 9.26 1.98 3.62
C ALA A 242 10.66 2.32 3.08
N LEU A 243 11.34 1.36 2.44
CA LEU A 243 12.65 1.61 1.82
C LEU A 243 12.56 2.72 0.75
N GLY A 244 11.63 2.61 -0.20
CA GLY A 244 11.44 3.61 -1.25
C GLY A 244 10.93 4.96 -0.73
N GLY A 245 10.23 4.98 0.39
CA GLY A 245 9.67 6.20 1.00
C GLY A 245 10.60 6.92 1.97
N LEU A 246 11.70 6.29 2.39
CA LEU A 246 12.62 6.86 3.38
C LEU A 246 13.15 8.25 2.98
N PRO A 247 13.62 8.47 1.72
CA PRO A 247 14.10 9.79 1.30
C PRO A 247 13.01 10.87 1.42
N LEU A 248 11.76 10.54 1.10
CA LEU A 248 10.63 11.46 1.14
C LEU A 248 10.26 11.85 2.57
N ALA A 249 10.19 10.86 3.46
CA ALA A 249 9.91 11.09 4.88
C ALA A 249 11.01 11.93 5.53
N ALA A 250 12.27 11.60 5.26
CA ALA A 250 13.43 12.36 5.73
C ALA A 250 13.42 13.80 5.19
N CYS A 251 13.21 13.99 3.89
CA CYS A 251 13.12 15.30 3.25
C CYS A 251 12.07 16.19 3.93
N GLN A 252 10.85 15.66 4.12
CA GLN A 252 9.77 16.42 4.76
C GLN A 252 10.04 16.70 6.24
N TRP A 253 10.66 15.75 6.94
CA TRP A 253 11.05 15.92 8.34
C TRP A 253 12.10 17.02 8.48
N PHE A 254 13.19 16.99 7.69
CA PHE A 254 14.24 18.02 7.69
C PHE A 254 13.71 19.40 7.28
N ARG A 255 12.82 19.46 6.30
CA ARG A 255 12.19 20.71 5.89
C ARG A 255 11.40 21.33 7.03
N GLN A 256 10.53 20.57 7.70
CA GLN A 256 9.74 21.08 8.81
C GLN A 256 10.64 21.47 10.02
N TRP A 257 11.75 20.77 10.20
CA TRP A 257 12.73 21.12 11.24
C TRP A 257 13.42 22.43 10.93
N LYS A 258 13.89 22.65 9.70
CA LYS A 258 14.51 23.94 9.26
C LYS A 258 13.54 25.11 9.35
N ASP A 259 12.26 24.89 9.06
CA ASP A 259 11.23 25.95 9.15
C ASP A 259 10.94 26.40 10.61
N GLY A 260 11.76 26.00 11.56
CA GLY A 260 11.66 26.39 12.97
C GLY A 260 10.51 25.73 13.74
N ARG A 261 9.86 24.72 13.15
CA ARG A 261 8.75 23.99 13.78
C ARG A 261 9.18 23.08 14.92
N ALA A 262 10.51 22.89 15.11
CA ALA A 262 11.02 22.11 16.22
C ALA A 262 12.37 22.59 16.73
N SER A 263 12.56 22.46 18.06
CA SER A 263 13.85 22.54 18.72
C SER A 263 14.65 21.25 18.51
N ARG A 264 15.99 21.27 18.70
CA ARG A 264 16.84 20.06 18.73
C ARG A 264 16.32 18.99 19.71
N ARG A 265 15.54 19.38 20.72
CA ARG A 265 14.88 18.48 21.68
C ARG A 265 13.89 17.49 21.03
N ILE A 266 13.50 17.68 19.76
CA ILE A 266 12.62 16.72 19.05
C ILE A 266 13.25 15.34 18.94
N LEU A 267 14.58 15.23 18.86
CA LEU A 267 15.28 13.95 18.84
C LEU A 267 15.12 13.16 20.15
N PHE A 268 14.84 13.85 21.24
CA PHE A 268 14.55 13.24 22.55
C PHE A 268 13.04 13.07 22.80
N HIS A 269 12.20 13.40 21.80
CA HIS A 269 10.76 13.19 21.93
C HIS A 269 10.46 11.67 21.90
N PRO A 270 9.53 11.15 22.73
CA PRO A 270 9.24 9.72 22.84
C PRO A 270 8.93 9.03 21.50
N SER A 271 8.42 9.76 20.52
CA SER A 271 8.16 9.23 19.17
C SER A 271 9.42 8.75 18.44
N PHE A 272 10.59 9.35 18.71
CA PHE A 272 11.82 8.97 18.02
C PHE A 272 12.36 7.62 18.52
N PRO A 273 12.62 7.42 19.83
CA PRO A 273 13.00 6.11 20.33
C PRO A 273 11.90 5.04 20.08
N ALA A 274 10.61 5.41 20.15
CA ALA A 274 9.54 4.50 19.78
C ALA A 274 9.65 4.04 18.33
N ALA A 275 9.94 4.95 17.40
CA ALA A 275 10.11 4.63 15.98
C ALA A 275 11.31 3.70 15.73
N VAL A 276 12.45 3.97 16.40
CA VAL A 276 13.65 3.14 16.30
C VAL A 276 13.39 1.74 16.83
N LEU A 277 12.78 1.61 18.01
CA LEU A 277 12.46 0.31 18.61
C LEU A 277 11.43 -0.45 17.77
N LEU A 278 10.38 0.22 17.30
CA LEU A 278 9.38 -0.38 16.42
C LEU A 278 9.99 -0.87 15.10
N GLY A 279 10.83 -0.04 14.48
CA GLY A 279 11.57 -0.42 13.28
C GLY A 279 12.49 -1.63 13.50
N ALA A 280 13.21 -1.66 14.62
CA ALA A 280 14.03 -2.80 15.01
C ALA A 280 13.17 -4.07 15.21
N CYS A 281 12.02 -3.97 15.90
CA CYS A 281 11.11 -5.12 16.04
C CYS A 281 10.67 -5.66 14.67
N PHE A 282 10.29 -4.81 13.72
CA PHE A 282 9.90 -5.27 12.39
C PHE A 282 11.07 -5.85 11.59
N LEU A 283 12.27 -5.28 11.68
CA LEU A 283 13.46 -5.84 11.05
C LEU A 283 13.77 -7.25 11.60
N LEU A 284 13.65 -7.45 12.91
CA LEU A 284 13.84 -8.77 13.54
C LEU A 284 12.74 -9.75 13.14
N TYR A 285 11.48 -9.29 13.09
CA TYR A 285 10.35 -10.11 12.65
C TYR A 285 10.52 -10.58 11.21
N TYR A 286 10.79 -9.66 10.27
CA TYR A 286 10.97 -10.02 8.87
C TYR A 286 12.30 -10.73 8.60
N GLY A 287 13.32 -10.50 9.40
CA GLY A 287 14.60 -11.20 9.28
C GLY A 287 14.55 -12.69 9.57
N ALA A 288 13.44 -13.16 10.18
CA ALA A 288 13.22 -14.58 10.45
C ALA A 288 12.52 -15.34 9.29
N VAL A 289 12.23 -14.69 8.16
CA VAL A 289 11.64 -15.35 6.97
C VAL A 289 12.64 -16.33 6.35
N ASN A 290 12.19 -17.54 6.02
CA ASN A 290 12.95 -18.59 5.33
C ASN A 290 13.05 -18.36 3.80
N ALA A 291 12.75 -17.17 3.29
CA ALA A 291 12.75 -16.90 1.85
C ALA A 291 14.09 -17.31 1.23
N PRO A 292 14.09 -18.11 0.14
CA PRO A 292 15.28 -18.33 -0.64
C PRO A 292 15.82 -16.98 -1.09
N SER A 293 17.15 -16.86 -1.15
CA SER A 293 17.84 -15.61 -1.47
C SER A 293 17.16 -14.92 -2.65
N SER A 294 16.40 -13.86 -2.36
CA SER A 294 15.76 -13.06 -3.40
C SER A 294 16.86 -12.46 -4.27
N HIS A 295 16.76 -12.62 -5.58
CA HIS A 295 17.68 -11.98 -6.51
C HIS A 295 17.51 -10.47 -6.37
N THR A 296 18.43 -9.84 -5.67
CA THR A 296 18.50 -8.40 -5.48
C THR A 296 19.70 -7.84 -6.22
N GLY A 297 19.58 -6.66 -6.76
CA GLY A 297 20.73 -6.05 -7.44
C GLY A 297 20.41 -4.70 -8.07
N ILE A 298 21.37 -4.25 -8.89
CA ILE A 298 21.28 -3.04 -9.68
C ILE A 298 21.09 -3.47 -11.13
N ARG A 299 20.07 -2.94 -11.80
CA ARG A 299 19.89 -3.11 -13.25
C ARG A 299 20.65 -2.01 -13.97
N PRO A 300 21.66 -2.36 -14.79
CA PRO A 300 22.35 -1.37 -15.59
C PRO A 300 21.41 -0.76 -16.64
N PHE A 301 21.44 0.56 -16.77
CA PHE A 301 20.64 1.29 -17.75
C PHE A 301 20.86 0.79 -19.19
N TYR A 302 22.08 0.40 -19.53
CA TYR A 302 22.44 -0.05 -20.87
C TYR A 302 21.87 -1.42 -21.28
N THR A 303 21.40 -2.23 -20.33
CA THR A 303 20.78 -3.53 -20.66
C THR A 303 19.39 -3.38 -21.27
N HIS A 304 18.59 -2.41 -20.76
CA HIS A 304 17.23 -2.14 -21.24
C HIS A 304 16.97 -0.61 -21.23
N PRO A 305 17.71 0.18 -22.02
CA PRO A 305 17.61 1.64 -21.97
C PRO A 305 16.21 2.13 -22.35
N GLY A 306 15.53 1.46 -23.27
CA GLY A 306 14.18 1.81 -23.69
C GLY A 306 13.16 1.74 -22.54
N ASP A 307 13.22 0.69 -21.72
CA ASP A 307 12.33 0.52 -20.57
C ASP A 307 12.50 1.64 -19.55
N PHE A 308 13.75 2.00 -19.23
CA PHE A 308 14.06 3.08 -18.30
C PHE A 308 13.63 4.45 -18.83
N LEU A 309 13.88 4.72 -20.12
CA LEU A 309 13.50 6.00 -20.74
C LEU A 309 11.99 6.17 -20.77
N LEU A 310 11.26 5.14 -21.19
CA LEU A 310 9.81 5.21 -21.29
C LEU A 310 9.15 5.30 -19.91
N MET A 311 9.63 4.52 -18.93
CA MET A 311 9.13 4.61 -17.58
C MET A 311 9.43 5.98 -16.97
N GLY A 312 10.66 6.48 -17.09
CA GLY A 312 11.04 7.82 -16.65
C GLY A 312 10.19 8.91 -17.32
N THR A 313 9.96 8.80 -18.62
CA THR A 313 9.11 9.73 -19.37
C THR A 313 7.68 9.73 -18.84
N SER A 314 7.11 8.55 -18.59
CA SER A 314 5.76 8.41 -18.02
C SER A 314 5.64 9.16 -16.68
N PHE A 315 6.63 9.07 -15.82
CA PHE A 315 6.68 9.77 -14.54
C PHE A 315 6.87 11.28 -14.71
N LEU A 316 7.80 11.67 -15.60
CA LEU A 316 8.15 13.07 -15.86
C LEU A 316 7.01 13.85 -16.51
N VAL A 317 6.19 13.22 -17.35
CA VAL A 317 5.03 13.91 -17.98
C VAL A 317 4.08 14.44 -16.89
N TYR A 318 3.73 13.66 -15.89
CA TYR A 318 2.94 14.15 -14.76
C TYR A 318 3.66 15.25 -13.97
N ALA A 319 4.98 15.11 -13.80
CA ALA A 319 5.80 16.09 -13.11
C ALA A 319 5.86 17.45 -13.84
N LEU A 320 5.88 17.44 -15.16
CA LEU A 320 5.87 18.67 -15.98
C LEU A 320 4.62 19.51 -15.73
N PHE A 321 3.43 18.88 -15.57
CA PHE A 321 2.22 19.63 -15.18
C PHE A 321 2.36 20.32 -13.82
N CYS A 322 3.09 19.70 -12.91
CA CYS A 322 3.30 20.18 -11.55
C CYS A 322 4.49 21.17 -11.43
N TRP A 323 5.38 21.20 -12.45
CA TRP A 323 6.66 21.87 -12.37
C TRP A 323 6.57 23.35 -12.01
N ARG A 324 5.67 24.07 -12.67
CA ARG A 324 5.49 25.52 -12.44
C ARG A 324 5.17 25.84 -10.98
N ASP A 325 4.31 25.04 -10.36
CA ASP A 325 3.82 25.28 -9.00
C ASP A 325 4.79 24.77 -7.93
N PHE A 326 5.54 23.70 -8.22
CA PHE A 326 6.25 22.94 -7.19
C PHE A 326 7.75 22.79 -7.40
N ARG A 327 8.36 23.34 -8.46
CA ARG A 327 9.82 23.24 -8.73
C ARG A 327 10.72 23.72 -7.58
N ARG A 328 10.23 24.57 -6.69
CA ARG A 328 10.97 25.05 -5.51
C ARG A 328 10.61 24.28 -4.24
N ASN A 329 9.73 23.30 -4.32
CA ASN A 329 9.36 22.49 -3.17
C ASN A 329 10.33 21.30 -3.02
N PRO A 330 11.12 21.22 -1.93
CA PRO A 330 12.10 20.15 -1.75
C PRO A 330 11.48 18.75 -1.81
N LEU A 331 10.28 18.58 -1.26
CA LEU A 331 9.58 17.28 -1.33
C LEU A 331 9.23 16.90 -2.77
N PHE A 332 8.84 17.85 -3.61
CA PHE A 332 8.58 17.59 -5.04
C PHE A 332 9.85 17.14 -5.75
N ILE A 333 10.97 17.84 -5.55
CA ILE A 333 12.25 17.45 -6.15
C ILE A 333 12.72 16.08 -5.63
N CYS A 334 12.58 15.83 -4.32
CA CYS A 334 12.88 14.52 -3.75
C CYS A 334 11.98 13.41 -4.33
N THR A 335 10.69 13.72 -4.58
CA THR A 335 9.75 12.80 -5.25
C THR A 335 10.24 12.43 -6.65
N LEU A 336 10.68 13.41 -7.44
CA LEU A 336 11.22 13.17 -8.77
C LEU A 336 12.50 12.32 -8.71
N ALA A 337 13.43 12.69 -7.84
CA ALA A 337 14.68 11.94 -7.68
C ALA A 337 14.40 10.49 -7.28
N THR A 338 13.54 10.26 -6.29
CA THR A 338 13.18 8.91 -5.85
C THR A 338 12.51 8.10 -6.97
N GLY A 339 11.54 8.69 -7.67
CA GLY A 339 10.85 8.04 -8.78
C GLY A 339 11.81 7.65 -9.91
N LEU A 340 12.76 8.50 -10.27
CA LEU A 340 13.70 8.25 -11.37
C LEU A 340 14.85 7.31 -10.99
N ILE A 341 15.25 7.26 -9.71
CA ILE A 341 16.39 6.44 -9.26
C ILE A 341 15.93 5.02 -8.92
N LEU A 342 14.74 4.86 -8.34
CA LEU A 342 14.25 3.57 -7.86
C LEU A 342 14.24 2.46 -8.92
N PRO A 343 13.92 2.72 -10.20
CA PRO A 343 13.91 1.69 -11.24
C PRO A 343 15.24 1.01 -11.51
N PHE A 344 16.36 1.64 -11.15
CA PHE A 344 17.69 1.04 -11.30
C PHE A 344 17.96 -0.10 -10.32
N PHE A 345 17.16 -0.18 -9.26
CA PHE A 345 17.28 -1.25 -8.26
C PHE A 345 16.17 -2.29 -8.46
N TYR A 346 16.45 -3.54 -8.16
CA TYR A 346 15.45 -4.60 -8.22
C TYR A 346 15.52 -5.54 -7.04
N VAL A 347 14.36 -6.08 -6.70
CA VAL A 347 14.14 -7.15 -5.74
C VAL A 347 13.17 -8.14 -6.37
N ASN A 348 13.43 -9.44 -6.25
CA ASN A 348 12.63 -10.53 -6.81
C ASN A 348 12.53 -10.55 -8.36
N GLY A 349 13.66 -10.37 -9.05
CA GLY A 349 13.82 -10.75 -10.45
C GLY A 349 12.84 -10.08 -11.44
N ASP A 350 12.02 -10.87 -12.11
CA ASP A 350 11.26 -10.44 -13.29
C ASP A 350 10.17 -9.40 -13.03
N VAL A 351 9.53 -9.45 -11.87
CA VAL A 351 8.41 -8.54 -11.52
C VAL A 351 8.89 -7.24 -10.88
N ASN A 352 10.11 -7.21 -10.36
CA ASN A 352 10.68 -6.11 -9.58
C ASN A 352 9.75 -5.57 -8.47
N ASP A 353 9.60 -6.35 -7.42
CA ASP A 353 8.78 -6.00 -6.25
C ASP A 353 9.15 -4.64 -5.63
N LEU A 354 10.42 -4.23 -5.72
CA LEU A 354 10.86 -2.92 -5.24
C LEU A 354 10.27 -1.79 -6.10
N LEU A 355 10.23 -1.96 -7.42
CA LEU A 355 9.58 -0.98 -8.29
C LEU A 355 8.06 -0.94 -8.03
N CYS A 356 7.44 -2.11 -7.92
CA CYS A 356 6.00 -2.25 -7.73
C CYS A 356 5.52 -1.61 -6.41
N LYS A 357 6.20 -1.91 -5.30
CA LYS A 357 5.82 -1.48 -3.94
C LYS A 357 6.60 -0.24 -3.47
N GLY A 358 7.89 -0.19 -3.76
CA GLY A 358 8.77 0.91 -3.34
C GLY A 358 8.51 2.23 -4.07
N SER A 359 7.89 2.21 -5.27
CA SER A 359 7.51 3.43 -5.98
C SER A 359 6.23 4.09 -5.46
N VAL A 360 5.39 3.34 -4.73
CA VAL A 360 4.09 3.86 -4.22
C VAL A 360 4.24 5.18 -3.43
N PRO A 361 5.26 5.36 -2.57
CA PRO A 361 5.52 6.63 -1.91
C PRO A 361 5.69 7.82 -2.87
N ALA A 362 6.52 7.66 -3.89
CA ALA A 362 6.77 8.71 -4.88
C ALA A 362 5.52 8.97 -5.72
N MET A 363 4.81 7.92 -6.14
CA MET A 363 3.55 8.03 -6.88
C MET A 363 2.47 8.73 -6.03
N ALA A 364 2.34 8.43 -4.75
CA ALA A 364 1.40 9.07 -3.85
C ALA A 364 1.69 10.57 -3.65
N CYS A 365 2.96 10.95 -3.51
CA CYS A 365 3.37 12.35 -3.46
C CYS A 365 3.10 13.07 -4.79
N LEU A 366 3.45 12.46 -5.92
CA LEU A 366 3.21 13.03 -7.25
C LEU A 366 1.72 13.20 -7.52
N LEU A 367 0.88 12.23 -7.14
CA LEU A 367 -0.57 12.33 -7.17
C LEU A 367 -1.08 13.54 -6.37
N ALA A 368 -0.54 13.78 -5.17
CA ALA A 368 -0.94 14.93 -4.36
C ALA A 368 -0.59 16.25 -5.07
N PHE A 369 0.61 16.38 -5.65
CA PHE A 369 1.00 17.55 -6.43
C PHE A 369 0.12 17.73 -7.67
N LEU A 370 -0.16 16.65 -8.40
CA LEU A 370 -1.03 16.69 -9.58
C LEU A 370 -2.46 17.11 -9.22
N ALA A 371 -3.01 16.58 -8.13
CA ALA A 371 -4.32 16.95 -7.63
C ALA A 371 -4.42 18.46 -7.30
N SER A 372 -3.36 19.00 -6.67
CA SER A 372 -3.29 20.43 -6.38
C SER A 372 -3.20 21.28 -7.66
N THR A 373 -2.37 20.86 -8.63
CA THR A 373 -2.25 21.54 -9.94
C THR A 373 -3.58 21.49 -10.70
N TRP A 374 -4.25 20.35 -10.73
CA TRP A 374 -5.56 20.17 -11.35
C TRP A 374 -6.61 21.13 -10.78
N MET A 375 -6.56 21.34 -9.47
CA MET A 375 -7.48 22.28 -8.79
C MET A 375 -7.17 23.74 -9.14
N ARG A 376 -5.90 24.11 -9.22
CA ARG A 376 -5.45 25.50 -9.45
C ARG A 376 -5.58 25.95 -10.90
N HIS A 377 -5.44 25.03 -11.86
CA HIS A 377 -5.36 25.35 -13.28
C HIS A 377 -6.48 24.70 -14.09
N PRO A 378 -7.67 25.35 -14.21
CA PRO A 378 -8.80 24.80 -14.97
C PRO A 378 -8.47 24.42 -16.41
N ARG A 379 -7.58 25.20 -17.07
CA ARG A 379 -7.16 24.96 -18.47
C ARG A 379 -6.38 23.65 -18.65
N LEU A 380 -5.72 23.15 -17.60
CA LEU A 380 -4.96 21.90 -17.66
C LEU A 380 -5.81 20.67 -17.37
N ARG A 381 -7.02 20.83 -16.86
CA ARG A 381 -7.89 19.72 -16.41
C ARG A 381 -8.16 18.70 -17.51
N MET A 382 -8.48 19.18 -18.70
CA MET A 382 -8.76 18.30 -19.85
C MET A 382 -7.52 17.44 -20.19
N TRP A 383 -6.35 18.06 -20.27
CA TRP A 383 -5.12 17.35 -20.59
C TRP A 383 -4.74 16.33 -19.51
N ILE A 384 -4.93 16.69 -18.24
CA ILE A 384 -4.70 15.76 -17.12
C ILE A 384 -5.66 14.58 -17.21
N TRP A 385 -6.96 14.81 -17.51
CA TRP A 385 -7.92 13.72 -17.70
C TRP A 385 -7.57 12.81 -18.88
N LEU A 386 -7.12 13.36 -19.99
CA LEU A 386 -6.66 12.56 -21.13
C LEU A 386 -5.46 11.67 -20.75
N LEU A 387 -4.49 12.23 -20.03
CA LEU A 387 -3.35 11.43 -19.56
C LEU A 387 -3.77 10.34 -18.58
N LEU A 388 -4.70 10.64 -17.66
CA LEU A 388 -5.22 9.65 -16.72
C LEU A 388 -6.00 8.53 -17.43
N ALA A 389 -6.74 8.85 -18.47
CA ALA A 389 -7.43 7.86 -19.29
C ALA A 389 -6.44 6.88 -19.97
N PHE A 390 -5.31 7.37 -20.47
CA PHE A 390 -4.24 6.53 -21.00
C PHE A 390 -3.50 5.75 -19.89
N GLY A 391 -3.38 6.33 -18.70
CA GLY A 391 -2.74 5.71 -17.55
C GLY A 391 -3.55 4.57 -16.90
N LEU A 392 -4.85 4.49 -17.18
CA LEU A 392 -5.70 3.42 -16.68
C LEU A 392 -5.48 2.14 -17.49
N ALA A 393 -4.89 1.13 -16.88
CA ALA A 393 -4.66 -0.15 -17.57
C ALA A 393 -5.98 -0.88 -17.85
N PRO A 394 -6.28 -1.23 -19.11
CA PRO A 394 -7.50 -1.99 -19.44
C PRO A 394 -7.48 -3.40 -18.85
N ARG A 395 -6.30 -4.00 -18.65
CA ARG A 395 -6.14 -5.31 -18.02
C ARG A 395 -6.60 -5.31 -16.55
N PHE A 396 -6.58 -4.16 -15.90
CA PHE A 396 -7.05 -3.93 -14.53
C PHE A 396 -8.38 -3.18 -14.51
N ASN A 397 -9.13 -3.24 -15.61
CA ASN A 397 -10.45 -2.66 -15.66
C ASN A 397 -11.40 -3.52 -14.83
N ILE A 398 -11.75 -3.03 -13.65
CA ILE A 398 -12.64 -3.70 -12.69
C ILE A 398 -13.93 -4.21 -13.36
N PRO A 399 -14.63 -3.41 -14.23
CA PRO A 399 -15.77 -3.90 -15.00
C PRO A 399 -15.45 -5.10 -15.90
N TYR A 400 -14.28 -5.12 -16.53
CA TYR A 400 -13.88 -6.23 -17.40
C TYR A 400 -13.73 -7.53 -16.62
N TYR A 401 -13.14 -7.48 -15.41
CA TYR A 401 -13.03 -8.66 -14.55
C TYR A 401 -14.38 -9.11 -14.02
N CYS A 402 -15.28 -8.20 -13.67
CA CYS A 402 -16.63 -8.56 -13.24
C CYS A 402 -17.48 -9.16 -14.37
N CYS A 403 -17.38 -8.61 -15.60
CA CYS A 403 -18.19 -9.02 -16.74
C CYS A 403 -17.62 -10.26 -17.46
N SER A 404 -16.29 -10.41 -17.55
CA SER A 404 -15.67 -11.56 -18.23
C SER A 404 -15.88 -12.88 -17.49
N SER A 405 -16.16 -12.84 -16.19
CA SER A 405 -16.38 -14.04 -15.38
C SER A 405 -17.64 -14.80 -15.74
N THR A 406 -18.74 -14.10 -15.99
CA THR A 406 -20.02 -14.71 -16.32
C THR A 406 -20.04 -15.32 -17.72
N ALA A 407 -19.39 -14.67 -18.69
CA ALA A 407 -19.28 -15.19 -20.04
C ALA A 407 -18.31 -16.38 -20.15
N LEU A 408 -17.26 -16.41 -19.30
CA LEU A 408 -16.23 -17.44 -19.37
C LEU A 408 -16.54 -18.66 -18.51
N GLN A 409 -17.33 -18.55 -17.45
CA GLN A 409 -17.87 -19.71 -16.72
C GLN A 409 -18.74 -20.59 -17.61
N ALA A 410 -19.40 -19.99 -18.61
CA ALA A 410 -20.18 -20.73 -19.61
C ALA A 410 -19.31 -21.41 -20.67
N SER A 411 -18.07 -20.97 -20.89
CA SER A 411 -17.18 -21.49 -21.94
C SER A 411 -16.14 -22.51 -21.47
N LEU A 412 -16.00 -22.72 -20.15
CA LEU A 412 -15.04 -23.64 -19.54
C LEU A 412 -15.69 -24.90 -18.96
N ALA A 413 -16.61 -25.50 -19.68
CA ALA A 413 -16.77 -26.95 -19.57
C ALA A 413 -15.42 -27.60 -19.92
N PRO A 414 -14.99 -28.67 -19.21
CA PRO A 414 -13.67 -29.26 -19.40
C PRO A 414 -13.55 -29.91 -20.76
N SER A 415 -13.16 -29.18 -21.79
CA SER A 415 -12.66 -29.75 -23.02
C SER A 415 -11.16 -29.85 -22.92
N ALA A 416 -10.73 -31.09 -22.77
CA ALA A 416 -9.35 -31.51 -22.91
C ALA A 416 -8.73 -30.93 -24.20
N SER A 417 -7.41 -30.69 -24.12
CA SER A 417 -6.52 -30.26 -25.18
C SER A 417 -6.44 -28.76 -25.48
N CYS A 418 -5.51 -28.11 -24.82
CA CYS A 418 -4.97 -26.84 -25.29
C CYS A 418 -3.46 -26.95 -25.51
N SER A 419 -3.11 -27.12 -26.76
CA SER A 419 -1.73 -27.08 -27.24
C SER A 419 -1.26 -25.63 -27.36
N ARG A 420 -0.17 -25.34 -26.67
CA ARG A 420 0.75 -24.19 -26.73
C ARG A 420 0.21 -22.74 -26.73
N PRO A 421 0.62 -21.90 -25.80
CA PRO A 421 0.44 -20.47 -25.84
C PRO A 421 1.74 -19.68 -25.85
N SER A 422 1.71 -18.64 -26.60
CA SER A 422 2.68 -17.57 -26.65
C SER A 422 2.27 -16.43 -25.69
N SER A 423 2.64 -16.47 -24.52
CA SER A 423 2.85 -15.45 -23.48
C SER A 423 2.43 -15.97 -22.11
N PHE A 424 3.41 -16.13 -21.26
CA PHE A 424 3.31 -16.69 -19.92
C PHE A 424 2.30 -15.93 -19.01
N ALA A 425 2.22 -14.63 -19.12
CA ALA A 425 1.34 -13.80 -18.30
C ALA A 425 -0.17 -14.04 -18.57
N CYS A 426 -0.56 -14.24 -19.82
CA CYS A 426 -1.98 -14.37 -20.19
C CYS A 426 -2.59 -15.72 -19.81
N ARG A 427 -1.76 -16.75 -19.64
CA ARG A 427 -2.17 -18.14 -19.42
C ARG A 427 -2.37 -18.48 -17.94
N GLU A 428 -1.43 -18.12 -17.07
CA GLU A 428 -1.58 -18.31 -15.62
C GLU A 428 -2.78 -17.53 -15.08
N TRP A 429 -3.07 -16.38 -15.65
CA TRP A 429 -4.23 -15.56 -15.30
C TRP A 429 -5.57 -16.25 -15.58
N ARG A 430 -5.69 -16.97 -16.68
CA ARG A 430 -6.93 -17.71 -17.03
C ARG A 430 -7.14 -18.91 -16.11
N LEU A 431 -6.11 -19.67 -15.82
CA LEU A 431 -6.22 -20.90 -15.02
C LEU A 431 -6.51 -20.63 -13.54
N LEU A 432 -5.90 -19.57 -12.97
CA LEU A 432 -6.05 -19.24 -11.56
C LEU A 432 -7.36 -18.50 -11.21
N THR A 433 -7.97 -17.81 -12.18
CA THR A 433 -9.26 -17.14 -11.98
C THR A 433 -10.46 -18.10 -12.03
N TYR A 434 -10.32 -19.32 -12.52
CA TYR A 434 -11.42 -20.22 -12.91
C TYR A 434 -11.59 -21.49 -12.09
N ALA A 435 -10.71 -21.81 -11.14
CA ALA A 435 -10.98 -22.91 -10.23
C ALA A 435 -12.21 -22.57 -9.36
N PRO A 436 -13.23 -23.45 -9.26
CA PRO A 436 -14.35 -23.22 -8.38
C PRO A 436 -13.87 -22.89 -6.97
N GLN A 437 -14.55 -21.97 -6.27
CA GLN A 437 -14.17 -21.53 -4.92
C GLN A 437 -13.99 -22.71 -3.93
N ALA A 438 -14.75 -23.80 -4.11
CA ALA A 438 -14.64 -25.02 -3.31
C ALA A 438 -13.30 -25.75 -3.53
N LEU A 439 -12.86 -25.96 -4.77
CA LEU A 439 -11.56 -26.56 -5.09
C LEU A 439 -10.39 -25.70 -4.60
N ARG A 440 -10.56 -24.37 -4.62
CA ARG A 440 -9.56 -23.44 -4.08
C ARG A 440 -9.44 -23.50 -2.56
N GLN A 441 -10.53 -23.78 -1.85
CA GLN A 441 -10.50 -23.88 -0.39
C GLN A 441 -9.69 -25.07 0.10
N ASP A 442 -9.84 -26.22 -0.55
CA ASP A 442 -9.16 -27.45 -0.13
C ASP A 442 -7.69 -27.49 -0.55
N GLU A 443 -7.38 -27.04 -1.77
CA GLU A 443 -5.99 -26.98 -2.25
C GLU A 443 -5.15 -25.90 -1.56
N TRP A 444 -5.75 -24.76 -1.17
CA TRP A 444 -5.02 -23.61 -0.67
C TRP A 444 -5.02 -23.50 0.87
N GLY A 445 -5.98 -24.09 1.55
CA GLY A 445 -5.89 -24.35 2.99
C GLY A 445 -4.70 -25.28 3.28
N SER A 446 -4.46 -26.25 2.39
CA SER A 446 -3.32 -27.17 2.51
C SER A 446 -1.97 -26.56 2.10
N THR A 447 -1.94 -25.51 1.26
CA THR A 447 -0.68 -24.99 0.68
C THR A 447 0.14 -24.13 1.63
N MET A 448 -0.47 -23.39 2.55
CA MET A 448 0.27 -22.70 3.60
C MET A 448 0.82 -23.68 4.65
N HIS A 449 0.18 -24.83 4.83
CA HIS A 449 0.60 -25.87 5.76
C HIS A 449 1.58 -26.89 5.13
N HIS A 450 1.93 -26.78 3.85
CA HIS A 450 2.79 -27.77 3.20
C HIS A 450 4.21 -27.21 3.00
N PRO A 451 5.21 -27.69 3.75
CA PRO A 451 6.62 -27.24 3.64
C PRO A 451 7.20 -27.34 2.22
N GLY A 452 6.69 -28.26 1.40
CA GLY A 452 7.12 -28.44 0.01
C GLY A 452 6.48 -27.49 -1.00
N HIS A 453 5.56 -26.64 -0.60
CA HIS A 453 4.90 -25.72 -1.54
C HIS A 453 5.80 -24.53 -1.86
N ARG A 454 5.92 -24.14 -3.15
CA ARG A 454 6.82 -23.08 -3.63
C ARG A 454 6.69 -21.73 -2.95
N TRP A 455 5.51 -21.40 -2.39
CA TRP A 455 5.25 -20.13 -1.70
C TRP A 455 5.45 -20.17 -0.19
N TYR A 456 5.50 -21.39 0.40
CA TYR A 456 5.63 -21.56 1.84
C TYR A 456 6.83 -20.81 2.43
N PRO A 457 8.06 -20.86 1.85
CA PRO A 457 9.21 -20.16 2.39
C PRO A 457 9.09 -18.64 2.45
N TYR A 458 8.17 -18.05 1.67
CA TYR A 458 7.96 -16.60 1.66
C TYR A 458 7.05 -16.10 2.78
N TYR A 459 6.34 -17.00 3.47
CA TYR A 459 5.34 -16.70 4.51
C TYR A 459 5.62 -17.41 5.82
N SER A 460 6.60 -18.30 5.85
CA SER A 460 7.01 -19.04 7.04
C SER A 460 8.41 -18.65 7.44
N GLY A 461 8.73 -18.80 8.69
CA GLY A 461 10.07 -18.58 9.22
C GLY A 461 10.32 -19.39 10.48
N ALA A 462 11.53 -19.93 10.58
CA ALA A 462 12.02 -20.56 11.79
C ALA A 462 12.53 -19.47 12.74
N PRO A 463 11.85 -19.21 13.86
CA PRO A 463 12.27 -18.16 14.77
C PRO A 463 13.59 -18.55 15.43
N GLN A 464 14.57 -17.68 15.33
CA GLN A 464 15.82 -17.83 16.08
C GLN A 464 15.51 -17.91 17.57
N PRO A 465 16.18 -18.79 18.36
CA PRO A 465 15.85 -19.03 19.77
C PRO A 465 15.79 -17.75 20.61
N TRP A 466 16.66 -16.77 20.36
CA TRP A 466 16.70 -15.50 21.07
C TRP A 466 15.51 -14.58 20.77
N LEU A 467 14.83 -14.73 19.60
CA LEU A 467 13.62 -13.98 19.30
C LEU A 467 12.46 -14.33 20.23
N ARG A 468 12.48 -15.52 20.84
CA ARG A 468 11.48 -15.95 21.83
C ARG A 468 11.46 -15.09 23.10
N PHE A 469 12.52 -14.29 23.35
CA PHE A 469 12.49 -13.30 24.43
C PHE A 469 11.59 -12.08 24.12
N ILE A 470 11.36 -11.78 22.86
CA ILE A 470 10.57 -10.65 22.42
C ILE A 470 9.19 -11.12 21.96
N TYR A 471 9.15 -12.18 21.17
CA TYR A 471 7.94 -12.72 20.54
C TYR A 471 7.50 -14.04 21.21
N ARG A 472 6.21 -14.34 21.14
CA ARG A 472 5.56 -15.53 21.73
C ARG A 472 5.67 -16.79 20.85
N PHE A 473 6.63 -16.86 19.97
CA PHE A 473 6.78 -18.01 19.07
C PHE A 473 6.99 -19.34 19.80
#